data_72fb39ff528b9135d1b8f8869605080c
#
_entry.id   72fb39ff528b9135d1b8f8869605080c
#
_cell.length_a   1.000
_cell.length_b   1.000
_cell.length_c   1.000
_cell.angle_alpha   90.00
_cell.angle_beta   90.00
_cell.angle_gamma   90.00
#
_symmetry.space_group_name_H-M   'P 1'
#
loop_
_entity.id
_entity.type
_entity.pdbx_description
1 polymer ?
#
loop_
_entity_poly.entity_id
_entity_poly.type
_entity_poly.pdbx_seq_one_letter_code
_entity_poly.pdbx_strand_id
1 'polypeptide(L)'
;MPIPPELALTSEQLDELMLTSWNMRIASMGPGTRINLTPLWFGWAGGNIYTYCRGQKIANLRRNPVATVLVDRNERFPELQGAMFQGRAVVLEDSDAEAADPNMEAVRTQMGSKYAGGHGESAEPRRNESTARGRHWRWVRFEPSRVVTWDNKKIKPRG
;
A
#
# COMPACT_ATOMS: atom_id res chain seq x y z
N MET A 1 -0.93 -21.21 10.47
CA MET A 1 -1.55 -21.05 11.79
C MET A 1 -2.09 -19.62 11.91
N PRO A 2 -3.26 -19.41 12.50
CA PRO A 2 -3.73 -18.07 12.78
C PRO A 2 -2.80 -17.38 13.79
N ILE A 3 -2.54 -16.09 13.59
CA ILE A 3 -1.78 -15.30 14.54
C ILE A 3 -2.62 -15.14 15.82
N PRO A 4 -2.05 -15.41 16.99
CA PRO A 4 -2.77 -15.22 18.25
C PRO A 4 -3.28 -13.77 18.40
N PRO A 5 -4.52 -13.55 18.81
CA PRO A 5 -5.10 -12.21 18.92
C PRO A 5 -4.31 -11.25 19.82
N GLU A 6 -3.62 -11.76 20.83
CA GLU A 6 -2.77 -10.98 21.72
C GLU A 6 -1.54 -10.38 21.02
N LEU A 7 -1.14 -10.93 19.89
CA LEU A 7 -0.05 -10.40 19.08
C LEU A 7 -0.51 -9.36 18.04
N ALA A 8 -1.81 -9.19 17.87
CA ALA A 8 -2.34 -8.24 16.91
C ALA A 8 -1.98 -6.79 17.27
N LEU A 9 -1.80 -5.97 16.25
CA LEU A 9 -1.69 -4.52 16.41
C LEU A 9 -3.04 -3.94 16.88
N THR A 10 -3.00 -2.93 17.75
CA THR A 10 -4.17 -2.07 17.98
C THR A 10 -4.42 -1.19 16.74
N SER A 11 -5.58 -0.54 16.68
CA SER A 11 -5.90 0.39 15.59
C SER A 11 -4.87 1.52 15.49
N GLU A 12 -4.45 2.08 16.64
CA GLU A 12 -3.43 3.14 16.68
C GLU A 12 -2.06 2.63 16.23
N GLN A 13 -1.69 1.41 16.61
CA GLN A 13 -0.43 0.79 16.18
C GLN A 13 -0.44 0.49 14.68
N LEU A 14 -1.58 0.06 14.14
CA LEU A 14 -1.73 -0.15 12.70
C LEU A 14 -1.60 1.17 11.94
N ASP A 15 -2.29 2.21 12.36
CA ASP A 15 -2.19 3.54 11.73
C ASP A 15 -0.75 4.05 11.78
N GLU A 16 -0.06 3.91 12.90
CA GLU A 16 1.34 4.31 13.04
C GLU A 16 2.25 3.52 12.09
N LEU A 17 2.08 2.20 11.97
CA LEU A 17 2.80 1.37 11.03
C LEU A 17 2.59 1.85 9.58
N MET A 18 1.33 2.10 9.21
CA MET A 18 0.96 2.48 7.85
C MET A 18 1.42 3.90 7.50
N LEU A 19 1.37 4.83 8.43
CA LEU A 19 1.76 6.22 8.22
C LEU A 19 3.28 6.43 8.19
N THR A 20 4.05 5.58 8.85
CA THR A 20 5.51 5.74 8.98
C THR A 20 6.33 4.81 8.10
N SER A 21 5.76 3.71 7.61
CA SER A 21 6.47 2.79 6.71
C SER A 21 6.59 3.37 5.31
N TRP A 22 7.77 3.24 4.70
CA TRP A 22 8.05 3.79 3.37
C TRP A 22 7.54 2.92 2.23
N ASN A 23 7.64 1.61 2.38
CA ASN A 23 7.30 0.68 1.32
C ASN A 23 6.20 -0.27 1.76
N MET A 24 5.26 -0.51 0.86
CA MET A 24 4.45 -1.71 0.85
C MET A 24 4.96 -2.68 -0.21
N ARG A 25 4.54 -3.92 -0.13
CA ARG A 25 4.69 -4.89 -1.22
C ARG A 25 3.30 -5.34 -1.64
N ILE A 26 3.02 -5.27 -2.93
CA ILE A 26 1.74 -5.73 -3.49
C ILE A 26 1.96 -6.96 -4.36
N ALA A 27 1.22 -8.01 -4.06
CA ALA A 27 1.12 -9.20 -4.90
C ALA A 27 -0.13 -9.11 -5.76
N SER A 28 0.04 -9.22 -7.07
CA SER A 28 -1.05 -9.23 -8.05
C SER A 28 -0.91 -10.40 -9.01
N MET A 29 -2.04 -10.82 -9.60
CA MET A 29 -2.06 -11.94 -10.53
C MET A 29 -1.68 -11.47 -11.94
N GLY A 30 -0.61 -12.04 -12.47
CA GLY A 30 -0.22 -11.91 -13.86
C GLY A 30 -0.97 -12.89 -14.78
N PRO A 31 -0.60 -12.94 -16.06
CA PRO A 31 -1.15 -13.92 -16.98
C PRO A 31 -0.88 -15.36 -16.51
N GLY A 32 -1.88 -16.22 -16.63
CA GLY A 32 -1.81 -17.59 -16.14
C GLY A 32 -1.75 -17.65 -14.61
N THR A 33 -0.77 -18.36 -14.08
CA THR A 33 -0.58 -18.56 -12.64
C THR A 33 0.56 -17.71 -12.06
N ARG A 34 1.07 -16.73 -12.79
CA ARG A 34 2.16 -15.88 -12.34
C ARG A 34 1.69 -14.93 -11.26
N ILE A 35 2.43 -14.85 -10.18
CA ILE A 35 2.25 -13.85 -9.14
C ILE A 35 3.34 -12.81 -9.30
N ASN A 36 2.95 -11.55 -9.45
CA ASN A 36 3.88 -10.42 -9.47
C ASN A 36 3.91 -9.79 -8.10
N LEU A 37 5.10 -9.61 -7.56
CA LEU A 37 5.32 -8.95 -6.27
C LEU A 37 6.19 -7.71 -6.50
N THR A 38 5.69 -6.55 -6.08
CA THR A 38 6.36 -5.27 -6.35
C THR A 38 6.35 -4.39 -5.10
N PRO A 39 7.50 -3.77 -4.72
CA PRO A 39 7.51 -2.73 -3.70
C PRO A 39 6.99 -1.42 -4.31
N LEU A 40 6.18 -0.70 -3.54
CA LEU A 40 5.60 0.59 -3.94
C LEU A 40 5.52 1.54 -2.74
N TRP A 41 5.55 2.83 -3.03
CA TRP A 41 5.17 3.87 -2.09
C TRP A 41 3.66 3.95 -1.99
N PHE A 42 3.14 4.30 -0.83
CA PHE A 42 1.71 4.23 -0.56
C PHE A 42 1.22 5.29 0.43
N GLY A 43 -0.07 5.56 0.37
CA GLY A 43 -0.83 6.31 1.35
C GLY A 43 -1.86 5.45 2.07
N TRP A 44 -2.29 5.89 3.23
CA TRP A 44 -3.26 5.23 4.08
C TRP A 44 -4.35 6.20 4.50
N ALA A 45 -5.57 5.99 4.08
CA ALA A 45 -6.71 6.83 4.46
C ALA A 45 -8.04 6.07 4.34
N GLY A 46 -8.94 6.30 5.27
CA GLY A 46 -10.26 5.68 5.27
C GLY A 46 -10.27 4.16 5.32
N GLY A 47 -9.22 3.55 5.88
CA GLY A 47 -9.05 2.09 5.90
C GLY A 47 -8.63 1.49 4.56
N ASN A 48 -8.28 2.32 3.58
CA ASN A 48 -7.83 1.92 2.25
C ASN A 48 -6.35 2.27 2.04
N ILE A 49 -5.70 1.53 1.15
CA ILE A 49 -4.31 1.76 0.75
C ILE A 49 -4.31 2.34 -0.66
N TYR A 50 -3.53 3.39 -0.86
CA TYR A 50 -3.44 4.10 -2.13
C TYR A 50 -2.02 4.08 -2.66
N THR A 51 -1.86 3.90 -3.94
CA THR A 51 -0.56 3.98 -4.61
C THR A 51 -0.69 4.62 -5.98
N TYR A 52 0.35 5.32 -6.40
CA TYR A 52 0.46 5.88 -7.74
C TYR A 52 1.51 5.11 -8.51
N CYS A 53 1.09 4.38 -9.52
CA CYS A 53 1.96 3.45 -10.21
C CYS A 53 1.61 3.27 -11.70
N ARG A 54 2.42 2.47 -12.39
CA ARG A 54 2.28 2.20 -13.81
C ARG A 54 2.73 0.79 -14.17
N GLY A 55 2.56 0.42 -15.44
CA GLY A 55 3.14 -0.77 -16.03
C GLY A 55 2.29 -2.02 -15.84
N GLN A 56 2.95 -3.18 -15.82
CA GLN A 56 2.27 -4.48 -15.81
C GLN A 56 1.31 -4.68 -14.64
N LYS A 57 1.62 -4.09 -13.47
CA LYS A 57 0.74 -4.18 -12.30
C LYS A 57 -0.62 -3.54 -12.53
N ILE A 58 -0.69 -2.44 -13.27
CA ILE A 58 -1.98 -1.81 -13.65
C ILE A 58 -2.78 -2.75 -14.56
N ALA A 59 -2.16 -3.32 -15.58
CA ALA A 59 -2.81 -4.30 -16.45
C ALA A 59 -3.29 -5.54 -15.68
N ASN A 60 -2.49 -6.02 -14.74
CA ASN A 60 -2.85 -7.14 -13.88
C ASN A 60 -4.08 -6.83 -13.03
N LEU A 61 -4.08 -5.67 -12.36
CA LEU A 61 -5.18 -5.27 -11.46
C LEU A 61 -6.49 -4.98 -12.21
N ARG A 62 -6.41 -4.47 -13.44
CA ARG A 62 -7.59 -4.32 -14.30
C ARG A 62 -8.20 -5.67 -14.66
N ARG A 63 -7.37 -6.65 -15.01
CA ARG A 63 -7.80 -8.00 -15.38
C ARG A 63 -8.29 -8.80 -14.18
N ASN A 64 -7.55 -8.74 -13.08
CA ASN A 64 -7.88 -9.41 -11.83
C ASN A 64 -7.60 -8.47 -10.64
N PRO A 65 -8.63 -7.89 -10.04
CA PRO A 65 -8.46 -6.91 -8.96
C PRO A 65 -8.06 -7.54 -7.63
N VAL A 66 -8.10 -8.86 -7.50
CA VAL A 66 -7.68 -9.54 -6.26
C VAL A 66 -6.19 -9.35 -6.04
N ALA A 67 -5.84 -8.88 -4.86
CA ALA A 67 -4.46 -8.60 -4.50
C ALA A 67 -4.23 -8.80 -3.00
N THR A 68 -2.96 -8.90 -2.64
CA THR A 68 -2.51 -8.91 -1.24
C THR A 68 -1.43 -7.84 -1.07
N VAL A 69 -1.53 -7.08 -0.01
CA VAL A 69 -0.55 -6.06 0.36
C VAL A 69 0.11 -6.44 1.68
N LEU A 70 1.42 -6.26 1.75
CA LEU A 70 2.22 -6.44 2.96
C LEU A 70 2.93 -5.14 3.30
N VAL A 71 2.80 -4.73 4.56
CA VAL A 71 3.64 -3.68 5.17
C VAL A 71 4.26 -4.28 6.43
N ASP A 72 5.57 -4.25 6.49
CA ASP A 72 6.31 -4.80 7.62
C ASP A 72 7.51 -3.94 7.96
N ARG A 73 8.02 -4.09 9.17
CA ARG A 73 9.23 -3.42 9.63
C ARG A 73 10.01 -4.24 10.64
N ASN A 74 11.26 -3.82 10.84
CA ASN A 74 12.28 -4.44 11.67
C ASN A 74 12.84 -5.74 11.06
N GLU A 75 13.97 -6.19 11.59
CA GLU A 75 14.71 -7.31 11.03
C GLU A 75 14.83 -8.47 12.02
N ARG A 76 14.92 -8.14 13.33
CA ARG A 76 15.11 -9.14 14.37
C ARG A 76 13.77 -9.73 14.79
N PHE A 77 13.69 -11.03 14.90
CA PHE A 77 12.47 -11.76 15.22
C PHE A 77 11.66 -11.16 16.40
N PRO A 78 12.26 -10.80 17.55
CA PRO A 78 11.48 -10.23 18.66
C PRO A 78 10.88 -8.85 18.37
N GLU A 79 11.32 -8.18 17.32
CA GLU A 79 10.94 -6.81 16.98
C GLU A 79 10.03 -6.74 15.75
N LEU A 80 9.80 -7.87 15.07
CA LEU A 80 9.02 -7.89 13.83
C LEU A 80 7.61 -7.38 14.07
N GLN A 81 7.21 -6.44 13.24
CA GLN A 81 5.84 -5.93 13.16
C GLN A 81 5.37 -5.92 11.73
N GLY A 82 4.13 -6.20 11.50
CA GLY A 82 3.59 -6.12 10.15
C GLY A 82 2.08 -6.23 10.08
N ALA A 83 1.58 -5.96 8.88
CA ALA A 83 0.19 -6.09 8.50
C ALA A 83 0.10 -6.65 7.09
N MET A 84 -0.67 -7.69 6.91
CA MET A 84 -1.04 -8.25 5.63
C MET A 84 -2.51 -7.97 5.37
N PHE A 85 -2.78 -7.41 4.21
CA PHE A 85 -4.11 -7.04 3.76
C PHE A 85 -4.48 -7.88 2.54
N GLN A 86 -5.59 -8.55 2.58
CA GLN A 86 -6.17 -9.24 1.44
C GLN A 86 -7.42 -8.49 1.00
N GLY A 87 -7.59 -8.28 -0.29
CA GLY A 87 -8.70 -7.48 -0.79
C GLY A 87 -8.68 -7.29 -2.30
N ARG A 88 -9.23 -6.17 -2.72
CA ARG A 88 -9.37 -5.83 -4.14
C ARG A 88 -8.83 -4.45 -4.43
N ALA A 89 -8.19 -4.31 -5.58
CA ALA A 89 -7.68 -3.04 -6.07
C ALA A 89 -8.62 -2.45 -7.13
N VAL A 90 -8.86 -1.15 -7.02
CA VAL A 90 -9.61 -0.36 -8.00
C VAL A 90 -8.63 0.60 -8.66
N VAL A 91 -8.48 0.51 -9.96
CA VAL A 91 -7.69 1.48 -10.74
C VAL A 91 -8.57 2.72 -10.98
N LEU A 92 -8.12 3.88 -10.51
CA LEU A 92 -8.79 5.16 -10.76
C LEU A 92 -8.36 5.65 -12.15
N GLU A 93 -9.24 5.45 -13.13
CA GLU A 93 -8.87 5.52 -14.55
C GLU A 93 -8.68 6.95 -15.07
N ASP A 94 -9.30 7.93 -14.42
CA ASP A 94 -9.30 9.32 -14.86
C ASP A 94 -9.45 10.31 -13.68
N SER A 95 -9.39 11.59 -14.00
CA SER A 95 -9.53 12.66 -13.01
C SER A 95 -10.90 12.69 -12.33
N ASP A 96 -11.95 12.24 -12.99
CA ASP A 96 -13.28 12.19 -12.41
C ASP A 96 -13.37 11.08 -11.35
N ALA A 97 -12.79 9.93 -11.62
CA ALA A 97 -12.68 8.84 -10.64
C ALA A 97 -11.84 9.26 -9.43
N GLU A 98 -10.74 9.99 -9.65
CA GLU A 98 -9.92 10.53 -8.57
C GLU A 98 -10.69 11.58 -7.74
N ALA A 99 -11.41 12.50 -8.40
CA ALA A 99 -12.21 13.52 -7.74
C ALA A 99 -13.40 12.95 -6.94
N ALA A 100 -13.93 11.83 -7.38
CA ALA A 100 -15.02 11.13 -6.70
C ALA A 100 -14.56 10.38 -5.44
N ASP A 101 -13.27 10.13 -5.28
CA ASP A 101 -12.73 9.44 -4.11
C ASP A 101 -12.51 10.43 -2.95
N PRO A 102 -13.22 10.27 -1.82
CA PRO A 102 -13.18 11.24 -0.73
C PRO A 102 -11.83 11.32 0.00
N ASN A 103 -10.95 10.33 -0.20
CA ASN A 103 -9.66 10.28 0.47
C ASN A 103 -8.50 10.82 -0.38
N MET A 104 -8.70 11.11 -1.66
CA MET A 104 -7.60 11.43 -2.57
C MET A 104 -6.80 12.68 -2.17
N GLU A 105 -7.46 13.71 -1.69
CA GLU A 105 -6.77 14.92 -1.24
C GLU A 105 -5.87 14.65 -0.03
N ALA A 106 -6.41 13.94 0.97
CA ALA A 106 -5.66 13.53 2.15
C ALA A 106 -4.47 12.63 1.79
N VAL A 107 -4.67 11.69 0.88
CA VAL A 107 -3.62 10.79 0.40
C VAL A 107 -2.50 11.54 -0.32
N ARG A 108 -2.84 12.47 -1.20
CA ARG A 108 -1.84 13.31 -1.91
C ARG A 108 -1.01 14.12 -0.92
N THR A 109 -1.65 14.75 0.04
CA THR A 109 -0.97 15.51 1.10
C THR A 109 -0.06 14.61 1.94
N GLN A 110 -0.57 13.46 2.37
CA GLN A 110 0.17 12.49 3.17
C GLN A 110 1.39 11.95 2.45
N MET A 111 1.24 11.53 1.20
CA MET A 111 2.35 11.01 0.41
C MET A 111 3.35 12.09 0.04
N GLY A 112 2.89 13.31 -0.26
CA GLY A 112 3.76 14.45 -0.49
C GLY A 112 4.65 14.76 0.70
N SER A 113 4.12 14.71 1.90
CA SER A 113 4.87 14.90 3.14
C SER A 113 5.79 13.73 3.47
N LYS A 114 5.27 12.51 3.42
CA LYS A 114 6.01 11.28 3.75
C LYS A 114 7.25 11.08 2.89
N TYR A 115 7.14 11.36 1.60
CA TYR A 115 8.20 11.11 0.62
C TYR A 115 8.97 12.38 0.21
N ALA A 116 8.75 13.50 0.90
CA ALA A 116 9.51 14.71 0.69
C ALA A 116 11.01 14.43 0.84
N GLY A 117 11.79 14.84 -0.18
CA GLY A 117 13.25 14.58 -0.22
C GLY A 117 13.65 13.15 -0.63
N GLY A 118 12.72 12.22 -0.75
CA GLY A 118 13.01 10.85 -1.18
C GLY A 118 13.20 10.68 -2.68
N HIS A 119 12.88 11.70 -3.45
CA HIS A 119 12.97 11.67 -4.91
C HIS A 119 14.28 12.25 -5.48
N GLY A 120 15.17 12.76 -4.65
CA GLY A 120 16.26 13.60 -5.13
C GLY A 120 15.72 14.92 -5.75
N GLU A 121 16.60 15.76 -6.26
CA GLU A 121 16.24 17.11 -6.76
C GLU A 121 15.29 17.10 -7.99
N SER A 122 15.02 15.96 -8.59
CA SER A 122 14.29 15.87 -9.86
C SER A 122 12.89 15.30 -9.78
N ALA A 123 12.40 14.94 -8.60
CA ALA A 123 11.18 14.15 -8.50
C ALA A 123 10.09 14.79 -7.65
N GLU A 124 9.73 16.02 -7.91
CA GLU A 124 8.33 16.37 -7.74
C GLU A 124 7.51 15.45 -8.64
N PRO A 125 6.43 14.81 -8.17
CA PRO A 125 5.45 14.22 -9.07
C PRO A 125 4.92 15.38 -9.93
N ARG A 126 5.56 15.58 -11.06
CA ARG A 126 5.12 16.59 -12.00
C ARG A 126 3.71 16.19 -12.42
N ARG A 127 2.72 16.92 -11.94
CA ARG A 127 1.32 16.88 -12.37
C ARG A 127 1.17 17.17 -13.87
N ASN A 128 2.18 16.92 -14.67
CA ASN A 128 2.12 17.20 -16.08
C ASN A 128 1.56 15.99 -16.83
N GLU A 129 0.23 15.92 -16.83
CA GLU A 129 -0.57 14.94 -17.57
C GLU A 129 -0.26 14.92 -19.07
N SER A 130 0.46 15.91 -19.58
CA SER A 130 0.82 16.04 -20.99
C SER A 130 2.04 15.23 -21.41
N THR A 131 2.83 14.69 -20.48
CA THR A 131 3.96 13.85 -20.86
C THR A 131 3.54 12.42 -21.12
N ALA A 132 4.24 11.72 -22.04
CA ALA A 132 4.00 10.31 -22.31
C ALA A 132 4.10 9.44 -21.04
N ARG A 133 4.87 9.87 -20.04
CA ARG A 133 4.95 9.21 -18.73
C ARG A 133 3.67 9.37 -17.91
N GLY A 134 3.06 10.55 -17.86
CA GLY A 134 1.82 10.81 -17.10
C GLY A 134 0.63 9.99 -17.60
N ARG A 135 0.58 9.74 -18.90
CA ARG A 135 -0.52 8.96 -19.54
C ARG A 135 -0.63 7.52 -19.06
N HIS A 136 0.45 6.93 -18.55
CA HIS A 136 0.48 5.53 -18.12
C HIS A 136 0.42 5.37 -16.62
N TRP A 137 0.51 6.44 -15.85
CA TRP A 137 0.41 6.42 -14.41
C TRP A 137 -1.05 6.49 -13.98
N ARG A 138 -1.40 5.70 -12.95
CA ARG A 138 -2.74 5.68 -12.36
C ARG A 138 -2.65 5.62 -10.85
N TRP A 139 -3.61 6.26 -10.19
CA TRP A 139 -3.89 5.96 -8.81
C TRP A 139 -4.61 4.62 -8.71
N VAL A 140 -4.27 3.88 -7.69
CA VAL A 140 -4.93 2.62 -7.33
C VAL A 140 -5.38 2.73 -5.89
N ARG A 141 -6.65 2.44 -5.65
CA ARG A 141 -7.22 2.26 -4.31
C ARG A 141 -7.34 0.77 -4.04
N PHE A 142 -6.64 0.31 -3.02
CA PHE A 142 -6.77 -1.05 -2.52
C PHE A 142 -7.72 -1.06 -1.33
N GLU A 143 -8.76 -1.87 -1.41
CA GLU A 143 -9.83 -2.02 -0.43
C GLU A 143 -9.65 -3.35 0.31
N PRO A 144 -9.16 -3.34 1.57
CA PRO A 144 -9.01 -4.56 2.35
C PRO A 144 -10.37 -5.17 2.71
N SER A 145 -10.47 -6.48 2.54
CA SER A 145 -11.58 -7.29 3.08
C SER A 145 -11.14 -8.12 4.30
N ARG A 146 -9.83 -8.34 4.43
CA ARG A 146 -9.23 -9.04 5.56
C ARG A 146 -7.89 -8.42 5.90
N VAL A 147 -7.64 -8.22 7.19
CA VAL A 147 -6.37 -7.72 7.70
C VAL A 147 -5.83 -8.69 8.75
N VAL A 148 -4.57 -9.06 8.64
CA VAL A 148 -3.84 -9.86 9.61
C VAL A 148 -2.64 -9.06 10.07
N THR A 149 -2.51 -8.81 11.37
CA THR A 149 -1.42 -8.02 11.93
C THR A 149 -0.66 -8.79 12.99
N TRP A 150 0.59 -8.41 13.23
CA TRP A 150 1.43 -9.02 14.26
C TRP A 150 2.42 -8.01 14.83
N ASP A 151 2.72 -8.22 16.11
CA ASP A 151 3.77 -7.49 16.84
C ASP A 151 4.50 -8.49 17.75
N ASN A 152 5.68 -8.90 17.34
CA ASN A 152 6.46 -9.89 18.07
C ASN A 152 6.98 -9.36 19.42
N LYS A 153 6.99 -8.05 19.63
CA LYS A 153 7.31 -7.46 20.96
C LYS A 153 6.32 -7.89 22.04
N LYS A 154 5.12 -8.31 21.65
CA LYS A 154 4.07 -8.81 22.56
C LYS A 154 4.24 -10.29 22.92
N ILE A 155 5.19 -11.00 22.33
CA ILE A 155 5.49 -12.38 22.67
C ILE A 155 6.10 -12.41 24.07
N LYS A 156 5.41 -13.07 24.99
CA LYS A 156 5.95 -13.27 26.34
C LYS A 156 7.07 -14.30 26.29
N PRO A 157 8.21 -14.07 27.00
CA PRO A 157 9.22 -15.10 27.18
C PRO A 157 8.58 -16.36 27.79
N ARG A 158 8.92 -17.51 27.26
CA ARG A 158 8.56 -18.78 27.94
C ARG A 158 9.38 -18.81 29.23
N GLY A 159 8.68 -18.77 30.35
CA GLY A 159 9.27 -19.00 31.67
C GLY A 159 9.84 -20.41 31.79
#